data_fb49294d529634ce9bcd259ee4a79ee3
#
_entry.id   fb49294d529634ce9bcd259ee4a79ee3
#
_cell.length_a   1.000
_cell.length_b   1.000
_cell.length_c   1.000
_cell.angle_alpha   90.00
_cell.angle_beta   90.00
_cell.angle_gamma   90.00
#
_symmetry.space_group_name_H-M   'P 1'
#
loop_
_entity.id
_entity.type
_entity.pdbx_description
1 polymer ?
#
loop_
_entity_poly.entity_id
_entity_poly.type
_entity_poly.pdbx_seq_one_letter_code
_entity_poly.pdbx_strand_id
1 'polypeptide(L)' 'MNLKDLTEIERKTYEFIKEAGEIQPKNMPDSRMLGAITNLKNKGLVEISKKYTSIFRRKKKKFVKSIR' A
#
# COMPACT_ATOMS: atom_id res chain seq x y z
N MET A 1 9.35 -14.09 4.32
CA MET A 1 10.19 -13.32 3.40
C MET A 1 10.98 -12.26 4.15
N ASN A 2 12.23 -12.10 3.83
CA ASN A 2 13.12 -11.17 4.52
C ASN A 2 13.07 -9.79 3.84
N LEU A 3 13.05 -8.73 4.65
CA LEU A 3 13.07 -7.36 4.13
C LEU A 3 14.31 -7.05 3.29
N LYS A 4 15.38 -7.84 3.45
CA LYS A 4 16.59 -7.70 2.65
C LYS A 4 16.36 -7.96 1.16
N ASP A 5 15.29 -8.67 0.80
CA ASP A 5 14.96 -8.97 -0.59
C ASP A 5 14.21 -7.84 -1.29
N LEU A 6 13.94 -6.76 -0.57
CA LEU A 6 13.23 -5.62 -1.13
C LEU A 6 14.20 -4.64 -1.79
N THR A 7 13.77 -4.07 -2.91
CA THR A 7 14.49 -2.95 -3.50
C THR A 7 14.36 -1.73 -2.60
N GLU A 8 15.18 -0.70 -2.84
CA GLU A 8 15.12 0.51 -2.05
C GLU A 8 13.72 1.15 -2.09
N ILE A 9 13.12 1.25 -3.27
CA ILE A 9 11.79 1.85 -3.39
C ILE A 9 10.72 1.00 -2.71
N GLU A 10 10.84 -0.32 -2.77
CA GLU A 10 9.90 -1.21 -2.09
C GLU A 10 10.02 -1.04 -0.57
N ARG A 11 11.24 -0.94 -0.06
CA ARG A 11 11.46 -0.74 1.37
C ARG A 11 10.89 0.59 1.85
N LYS A 12 11.16 1.67 1.12
CA LYS A 12 10.62 2.98 1.47
C LYS A 12 9.10 2.98 1.45
N THR A 13 8.51 2.34 0.45
CA THR A 13 7.06 2.22 0.34
C THR A 13 6.48 1.45 1.51
N TYR A 14 7.11 0.33 1.86
CA TYR A 14 6.66 -0.49 2.98
C TYR A 14 6.71 0.29 4.30
N GLU A 15 7.83 0.97 4.56
CA GLU A 15 7.98 1.79 5.75
C GLU A 15 6.96 2.92 5.81
N PHE A 16 6.70 3.56 4.68
CA PHE A 16 5.71 4.63 4.58
C PHE A 16 4.31 4.11 4.94
N ILE A 17 3.93 2.97 4.38
CA ILE A 17 2.63 2.36 4.65
C ILE A 17 2.53 1.95 6.13
N LYS A 18 3.60 1.38 6.66
CA LYS A 18 3.62 0.92 8.05
C LYS A 18 3.45 2.08 9.03
N GLU A 19 4.09 3.21 8.77
CA GLU A 19 3.93 4.39 9.61
C GLU A 19 2.54 5.01 9.50
N ALA A 20 2.00 5.05 8.28
CA ALA A 20 0.67 5.61 8.03
C ALA A 20 -0.44 4.70 8.56
N GLY A 21 -0.16 3.42 8.73
CA GLY A 21 -1.14 2.42 9.10
C GLY A 21 -1.95 1.99 7.90
N GLU A 22 -2.78 2.87 7.38
CA GLU A 22 -3.59 2.62 6.19
C GLU A 22 -3.58 3.90 5.35
N ILE A 23 -3.35 3.76 4.04
CA ILE A 23 -3.24 4.91 3.15
C ILE A 23 -3.81 4.58 1.78
N GLN A 24 -4.36 5.59 1.12
CA GLN A 24 -4.82 5.44 -0.26
C GLN A 24 -3.62 5.54 -1.21
N PRO A 25 -3.52 4.67 -2.23
CA PRO A 25 -2.41 4.74 -3.19
C PRO A 25 -2.25 6.11 -3.84
N LYS A 26 -3.35 6.81 -4.11
CA LYS A 26 -3.31 8.14 -4.72
C LYS A 26 -2.62 9.18 -3.86
N ASN A 27 -2.48 8.92 -2.57
CA ASN A 27 -1.83 9.85 -1.63
C ASN A 27 -0.33 9.57 -1.47
N MET A 28 0.21 8.63 -2.24
CA MET A 28 1.64 8.35 -2.21
C MET A 28 2.43 9.54 -2.77
N PRO A 29 3.55 9.91 -2.13
CA PRO A 29 4.35 11.05 -2.58
C PRO A 29 5.14 10.79 -3.87
N ASP A 30 5.34 9.53 -4.22
CA ASP A 30 6.14 9.15 -5.40
C ASP A 30 5.37 8.12 -6.21
N SER A 31 5.23 8.38 -7.52
CA SER A 31 4.52 7.47 -8.42
C SER A 31 5.19 6.08 -8.51
N ARG A 32 6.49 6.01 -8.27
CA ARG A 32 7.20 4.72 -8.26
C ARG A 32 6.74 3.83 -7.11
N MET A 33 6.27 4.42 -6.04
CA MET A 33 5.72 3.67 -4.90
C MET A 33 4.45 2.91 -5.29
N LEU A 34 3.70 3.41 -6.26
CA LEU A 34 2.50 2.71 -6.73
C LEU A 34 2.85 1.35 -7.33
N GLY A 35 3.93 1.29 -8.10
CA GLY A 35 4.42 0.02 -8.63
C GLY A 35 4.95 -0.90 -7.54
N ALA A 36 5.62 -0.32 -6.55
CA ALA A 36 6.15 -1.08 -5.43
C ALA A 36 5.05 -1.71 -4.58
N ILE A 37 3.89 -1.07 -4.46
CA ILE A 37 2.76 -1.61 -3.73
C ILE A 37 2.35 -2.98 -4.27
N THR A 38 2.27 -3.12 -5.60
CA THR A 38 1.91 -4.40 -6.22
C THR A 38 2.94 -5.48 -5.86
N ASN A 39 4.22 -5.14 -5.91
CA ASN A 39 5.28 -6.08 -5.56
C ASN A 39 5.20 -6.48 -4.08
N LEU A 40 4.96 -5.52 -3.20
CA LEU A 40 4.83 -5.79 -1.76
C LEU A 40 3.61 -6.67 -1.48
N LYS A 41 2.52 -6.44 -2.18
CA LYS A 41 1.33 -7.27 -2.06
C LYS A 41 1.65 -8.72 -2.46
N ASN A 42 2.35 -8.91 -3.58
CA ASN A 42 2.72 -10.23 -4.05
C ASN A 42 3.67 -10.94 -3.08
N LYS A 43 4.45 -10.18 -2.35
CA LYS A 43 5.36 -10.72 -1.32
C LYS A 43 4.68 -10.96 0.03
N GLY A 44 3.40 -10.57 0.15
CA GLY A 44 2.64 -10.79 1.37
C GLY A 44 2.96 -9.80 2.50
N LEU A 45 3.50 -8.65 2.17
CA LEU A 45 3.87 -7.63 3.17
C LEU A 45 2.81 -6.57 3.36
N VAL A 46 1.98 -6.33 2.36
CA VAL A 46 0.88 -5.37 2.43
C VAL A 46 -0.39 -5.98 1.87
N GLU A 47 -1.51 -5.40 2.24
CA GLU A 47 -2.82 -5.82 1.78
C GLU A 47 -3.54 -4.63 1.18
N ILE A 48 -4.28 -4.87 0.10
CA ILE A 48 -5.11 -3.85 -0.53
C ILE A 48 -6.57 -4.16 -0.21
N SER A 49 -7.24 -3.19 0.40
CA SER A 49 -8.66 -3.29 0.73
C SER A 49 -9.44 -2.27 -0.07
N LYS A 50 -10.64 -2.62 -0.44
CA LYS A 50 -11.58 -1.68 -1.08
C LYS A 50 -12.71 -1.41 -0.12
N LYS A 51 -12.98 -0.12 0.13
CA LYS A 51 -14.02 0.28 1.07
C LYS A 51 -14.91 1.35 0.45
N TYR A 52 -16.18 1.31 0.79
CA TYR A 52 -17.09 2.41 0.46
C TYR A 52 -16.81 3.57 1.41
N THR A 53 -16.62 4.76 0.83
CA THR A 53 -16.34 5.96 1.63
C THR A 53 -17.58 6.76 1.92
N SER A 54 -18.71 6.44 1.27
CA SER A 54 -19.98 7.12 1.49
C SER A 54 -21.13 6.16 1.14
N ILE A 55 -22.19 6.20 1.96
CA ILE A 55 -23.39 5.40 1.70
C ILE A 55 -24.14 5.88 0.46
N PHE A 56 -23.90 7.12 0.04
CA PHE A 56 -24.56 7.70 -1.13
C PHE A 56 -23.76 7.54 -2.40
N ARG A 57 -22.52 7.08 -2.32
CA ARG A 57 -21.66 6.86 -3.48
C ARG A 57 -21.33 5.39 -3.62
N ARG A 58 -21.57 4.85 -4.80
CA ARG A 58 -21.27 3.44 -5.08
C ARG A 58 -19.81 3.20 -5.42
N LYS A 59 -18.97 4.22 -5.36
CA LYS A 59 -17.55 4.09 -5.67
C LYS A 59 -16.79 3.59 -4.45
N LYS A 60 -15.99 2.55 -4.67
CA LYS A 60 -15.07 2.02 -3.66
C LYS A 60 -13.73 2.71 -3.81
N LYS A 61 -13.10 3.03 -2.69
CA LYS A 61 -11.74 3.53 -2.67
C LYS A 61 -10.81 2.43 -2.18
N LYS A 62 -9.61 2.39 -2.79
CA LYS A 62 -8.59 1.44 -2.38
C LYS A 62 -7.81 1.98 -1.20
N PHE A 63 -7.51 1.11 -0.26
CA PHE A 63 -6.64 1.40 0.87
C PHE A 63 -5.58 0.32 0.96
N VAL A 64 -4.36 0.73 1.28
CA VAL A 64 -3.22 -0.17 1.45
C VAL A 64 -2.79 -0.11 2.90
N LYS A 65 -2.56 -1.26 3.49
CA LYS A 65 -2.04 -1.35 4.86
C LYS A 65 -0.98 -2.43 4.95
N SER A 66 -0.06 -2.26 5.89
CA SER A 66 0.93 -3.29 6.15
C SER A 66 0.30 -4.40 6.99
N ILE A 67 0.62 -5.65 6.66
CA ILE A 67 0.13 -6.81 7.43
C ILE A 67 1.25 -7.48 8.23
N ARG A 68 2.44 -6.92 8.16
CA ARG A 68 3.58 -7.38 8.93
C ARG A 68 4.41 -6.21 9.42
#